data_a68b7c8d8a64dabac67924363f2f0792
#
_entry.id   a68b7c8d8a64dabac67924363f2f0792
#
_cell.length_a   1.000
_cell.length_b   1.000
_cell.length_c   1.000
_cell.angle_alpha   90.00
_cell.angle_beta   90.00
_cell.angle_gamma   90.00
#
_symmetry.space_group_name_H-M   'P 1'
#
loop_
_entity.id
_entity.type
_entity.pdbx_description
1 polymer ?
#
loop_
_entity_poly.entity_id
_entity_poly.type
_entity_poly.pdbx_seq_one_letter_code
_entity_poly.pdbx_strand_id
1 'polypeptide(L)'
;MRIIAFVSMVMAIVPLSLISTGFSAESVGSQSDMDGLWGARVVKLRAEDAKRGQLFDQGNYAMFIHWGLYSQLGNKVDGETYYGIGEWIMNPRMAGIPVPEYKKLAKTFNPVDFDARGIAKLARDAGMKYIVITAKHHDGFAMYKSDACDFNIVDATPWGKDPMKDLAAACRKEGLGFGFYYSHNQDWTFPGGGGGPQVDASGKQATFDDYFQKKCLPQVREITTQYGPIEIVWFDTPGKMPKHYVEKLVEVVHTNQPRALVSGRAGHELGDYQTLGDMEVPIVNVDGLWESVDTTNDSWAYAWYDENWKSPKQILERLVACVARGGTYMLNIGPRGDGSVSTRCAAALRDAGAWIARYPQVIYDVQGSPWKHAMPWGDITQKENSLFLTVFEWPESGQLYLPNIEQDVREARLLLPGDMSAKLRWKRRGQHVVLELPPRPPESLASVIKLSFQEKPVVDPALTLDPEAKTELAVEFADSNGVKKSEKRWMEKFGEWKRIVHGHDFGPDADLSWEVDVLVPGEYQVSLNYAGEGRLVWHVGIEGGESILNQQNSSHNYQTFPIGWLNFPKSGRYRVSVQCLEGNVEQASLHAILFDAVR
;
A
#
# COMPACT_ATOMS: atom_id res chain seq x y z
N MET A 1 -70.38 -32.54 -33.11
CA MET A 1 -70.27 -32.12 -31.74
C MET A 1 -69.05 -32.80 -31.12
N ARG A 2 -67.94 -32.16 -31.08
CA ARG A 2 -66.74 -32.58 -30.29
C ARG A 2 -66.32 -31.43 -29.40
N ILE A 3 -66.38 -31.68 -28.13
CA ILE A 3 -66.00 -30.78 -27.04
C ILE A 3 -64.50 -30.90 -26.92
N ILE A 4 -63.77 -29.75 -27.11
CA ILE A 4 -62.34 -29.64 -26.87
C ILE A 4 -62.20 -29.03 -25.45
N ALA A 5 -61.62 -29.83 -24.55
CA ALA A 5 -61.25 -29.38 -23.20
C ALA A 5 -59.93 -28.61 -23.25
N PHE A 6 -59.92 -27.36 -22.85
CA PHE A 6 -58.72 -26.56 -22.58
C PHE A 6 -58.15 -26.95 -21.21
N VAL A 7 -56.96 -27.52 -21.22
CA VAL A 7 -56.18 -27.70 -19.99
C VAL A 7 -55.35 -26.44 -19.81
N SER A 8 -55.67 -25.63 -18.82
CA SER A 8 -54.89 -24.48 -18.37
C SER A 8 -53.69 -24.98 -17.57
N MET A 9 -52.50 -24.85 -18.14
CA MET A 9 -51.25 -25.12 -17.47
C MET A 9 -50.85 -23.85 -16.70
N VAL A 10 -51.05 -23.87 -15.39
CA VAL A 10 -50.56 -22.82 -14.47
C VAL A 10 -49.03 -22.99 -14.38
N MET A 11 -48.27 -22.13 -15.03
CA MET A 11 -46.84 -21.97 -14.78
C MET A 11 -46.68 -21.29 -13.43
N ALA A 12 -46.20 -22.01 -12.45
CA ALA A 12 -45.69 -21.46 -11.21
C ALA A 12 -44.41 -20.67 -11.51
N ILE A 13 -44.50 -19.37 -11.47
CA ILE A 13 -43.34 -18.47 -11.47
C ILE A 13 -42.66 -18.64 -10.11
N VAL A 14 -41.56 -19.40 -10.06
CA VAL A 14 -40.64 -19.40 -8.93
C VAL A 14 -39.87 -18.09 -9.04
N PRO A 15 -39.91 -17.20 -8.02
CA PRO A 15 -39.07 -16.03 -8.03
C PRO A 15 -37.60 -16.52 -7.94
N LEU A 16 -36.79 -16.24 -8.95
CA LEU A 16 -35.34 -16.25 -8.84
C LEU A 16 -35.02 -15.20 -7.77
N SER A 17 -34.86 -15.65 -6.53
CA SER A 17 -34.13 -14.86 -5.54
C SER A 17 -32.71 -14.73 -6.07
N LEU A 18 -32.37 -13.55 -6.55
CA LEU A 18 -31.01 -13.10 -6.70
C LEU A 18 -30.33 -13.28 -5.32
N ILE A 19 -29.60 -14.37 -5.19
CA ILE A 19 -28.62 -14.51 -4.12
C ILE A 19 -27.52 -13.51 -4.49
N SER A 20 -27.70 -12.26 -4.07
CA SER A 20 -26.57 -11.38 -3.86
C SER A 20 -25.75 -12.04 -2.76
N THR A 21 -24.71 -12.77 -3.14
CA THR A 21 -23.62 -13.07 -2.22
C THR A 21 -22.94 -11.75 -1.91
N GLY A 22 -23.59 -10.95 -1.05
CA GLY A 22 -22.94 -9.89 -0.34
C GLY A 22 -21.81 -10.56 0.45
N PHE A 23 -20.57 -10.34 0.05
CA PHE A 23 -19.45 -10.57 0.93
C PHE A 23 -19.72 -9.70 2.17
N SER A 24 -20.21 -10.30 3.24
CA SER A 24 -20.16 -9.68 4.54
C SER A 24 -18.69 -9.41 4.79
N ALA A 25 -18.34 -8.13 5.04
CA ALA A 25 -17.02 -7.80 5.51
C ALA A 25 -16.77 -8.63 6.77
N GLU A 26 -16.07 -9.76 6.63
CA GLU A 26 -15.61 -10.51 7.78
C GLU A 26 -14.76 -9.53 8.58
N SER A 27 -15.17 -9.30 9.83
CA SER A 27 -14.36 -8.53 10.76
C SER A 27 -13.00 -9.18 10.83
N VAL A 28 -12.00 -8.47 10.34
CA VAL A 28 -10.63 -8.97 10.36
C VAL A 28 -10.25 -9.21 11.81
N GLY A 29 -9.63 -10.34 12.05
CA GLY A 29 -9.30 -10.89 13.34
C GLY A 29 -8.47 -9.99 14.26
N SER A 30 -8.18 -10.50 15.43
CA SER A 30 -7.35 -9.83 16.43
C SER A 30 -6.00 -9.35 15.89
N GLN A 31 -5.30 -8.45 16.59
CA GLN A 31 -3.94 -8.04 16.25
C GLN A 31 -3.01 -9.23 16.00
N SER A 32 -3.20 -10.35 16.72
CA SER A 32 -2.42 -11.58 16.51
C SER A 32 -2.63 -12.23 15.14
N ASP A 33 -3.81 -12.05 14.52
CA ASP A 33 -4.07 -12.56 13.17
C ASP A 33 -3.37 -11.70 12.13
N MET A 34 -3.32 -10.38 12.35
CA MET A 34 -2.58 -9.45 11.51
C MET A 34 -1.07 -9.68 11.60
N ASP A 35 -0.55 -9.92 12.81
CA ASP A 35 0.86 -10.29 13.02
C ASP A 35 1.22 -11.62 12.33
N GLY A 36 0.25 -12.52 12.21
CA GLY A 36 0.38 -13.76 11.43
C GLY A 36 0.43 -13.55 9.92
N LEU A 37 -0.16 -12.46 9.41
CA LEU A 37 -0.12 -12.11 7.98
C LEU A 37 1.12 -11.26 7.64
N TRP A 38 1.36 -10.19 8.41
CA TRP A 38 2.34 -9.16 8.06
C TRP A 38 3.55 -9.07 8.99
N GLY A 39 3.63 -9.92 9.99
CA GLY A 39 4.61 -9.82 11.06
C GLY A 39 4.21 -8.77 12.10
N ALA A 40 4.74 -8.94 13.31
CA ALA A 40 4.59 -7.95 14.35
C ALA A 40 5.36 -6.66 13.99
N ARG A 41 4.90 -5.52 14.49
CA ARG A 41 5.54 -4.23 14.26
C ARG A 41 7.00 -4.25 14.74
N VAL A 42 7.93 -4.01 13.83
CA VAL A 42 9.35 -3.83 14.16
C VAL A 42 9.54 -2.40 14.68
N VAL A 43 9.63 -2.25 15.99
CA VAL A 43 9.69 -0.92 16.65
C VAL A 43 11.09 -0.29 16.56
N LYS A 44 12.13 -1.08 16.31
CA LYS A 44 13.49 -0.59 16.16
C LYS A 44 14.15 -1.28 15.00
N LEU A 45 14.38 -0.51 13.95
CA LEU A 45 15.55 -0.79 13.16
C LEU A 45 16.74 -0.79 14.09
N ARG A 46 17.52 -1.80 13.94
CA ARG A 46 18.91 -1.73 14.35
C ARG A 46 19.65 -0.87 13.31
N ALA A 47 19.33 0.42 13.30
CA ALA A 47 20.04 1.44 12.53
C ALA A 47 21.53 1.54 12.92
N GLU A 48 21.95 0.76 13.90
CA GLU A 48 23.36 0.58 14.25
C GLU A 48 24.17 -0.03 13.11
N ASP A 49 23.53 -0.68 12.14
CA ASP A 49 24.17 -1.09 10.91
C ASP A 49 23.79 -0.14 9.76
N ALA A 50 24.35 1.06 9.78
CA ALA A 50 24.15 2.09 8.73
C ALA A 50 24.39 1.56 7.30
N LYS A 51 25.16 0.48 7.13
CA LYS A 51 25.40 -0.16 5.84
C LYS A 51 24.21 -0.97 5.36
N ARG A 52 23.46 -1.61 6.29
CA ARG A 52 22.30 -2.43 5.94
C ARG A 52 21.07 -1.56 5.62
N GLY A 53 20.87 -0.45 6.34
CA GLY A 53 19.80 0.51 6.08
C GLY A 53 19.98 1.37 4.83
N GLN A 54 21.19 1.44 4.27
CA GLN A 54 21.56 2.34 3.18
C GLN A 54 20.68 2.16 1.92
N LEU A 55 20.22 0.94 1.64
CA LEU A 55 19.33 0.68 0.51
C LEU A 55 18.05 1.52 0.59
N PHE A 56 17.44 1.61 1.77
CA PHE A 56 16.20 2.38 1.96
C PHE A 56 16.44 3.89 1.98
N ASP A 57 17.57 4.34 2.52
CA ASP A 57 17.94 5.75 2.48
C ASP A 57 18.19 6.26 1.05
N GLN A 58 18.75 5.40 0.19
CA GLN A 58 19.12 5.73 -1.19
C GLN A 58 18.10 5.26 -2.22
N GLY A 59 17.31 4.25 -1.89
CA GLY A 59 16.42 3.54 -2.78
C GLY A 59 14.96 3.57 -2.34
N ASN A 60 14.34 4.74 -2.31
CA ASN A 60 12.95 4.91 -1.88
C ASN A 60 11.90 4.32 -2.84
N TYR A 61 12.30 3.73 -3.97
CA TYR A 61 11.41 3.15 -4.96
C TYR A 61 11.96 1.84 -5.53
N ALA A 62 11.12 0.80 -5.58
CA ALA A 62 11.51 -0.53 -6.02
C ALA A 62 10.43 -1.22 -6.85
N MET A 63 10.84 -2.26 -7.60
CA MET A 63 9.94 -3.17 -8.30
C MET A 63 9.76 -4.45 -7.51
N PHE A 64 8.50 -4.85 -7.29
CA PHE A 64 8.16 -6.20 -6.88
C PHE A 64 7.70 -7.01 -8.09
N ILE A 65 7.94 -8.31 -8.11
CA ILE A 65 7.50 -9.19 -9.20
C ILE A 65 6.87 -10.45 -8.61
N HIS A 66 5.55 -10.61 -8.80
CA HIS A 66 4.86 -11.85 -8.50
C HIS A 66 4.70 -12.67 -9.78
N TRP A 67 5.48 -13.72 -9.91
CA TRP A 67 5.49 -14.56 -11.10
C TRP A 67 5.73 -16.03 -10.75
N GLY A 68 4.89 -16.93 -11.26
CA GLY A 68 4.92 -18.35 -10.96
C GLY A 68 3.99 -19.16 -11.85
N LEU A 69 3.75 -20.43 -11.50
CA LEU A 69 2.81 -21.31 -12.23
C LEU A 69 1.40 -20.72 -12.29
N TYR A 70 0.98 -20.03 -11.24
CA TYR A 70 -0.31 -19.33 -11.17
C TYR A 70 -0.50 -18.30 -12.28
N SER A 71 0.58 -17.69 -12.75
CA SER A 71 0.54 -16.70 -13.85
C SER A 71 0.07 -17.33 -15.19
N GLN A 72 0.28 -18.65 -15.38
CA GLN A 72 -0.20 -19.37 -16.54
C GLN A 72 -1.72 -19.46 -16.56
N LEU A 73 -2.35 -19.57 -15.42
CA LEU A 73 -3.81 -19.64 -15.27
C LEU A 73 -4.47 -18.28 -15.42
N GLY A 74 -3.81 -17.20 -14.95
CA GLY A 74 -4.36 -15.86 -15.00
C GLY A 74 -5.76 -15.77 -14.37
N ASN A 75 -6.02 -16.49 -13.28
CA ASN A 75 -7.31 -16.59 -12.58
C ASN A 75 -8.43 -17.26 -13.39
N LYS A 76 -8.09 -18.13 -14.35
CA LYS A 76 -9.08 -18.92 -15.08
C LYS A 76 -8.77 -20.42 -14.98
N VAL A 77 -9.73 -21.20 -14.49
CA VAL A 77 -9.63 -22.66 -14.31
C VAL A 77 -10.88 -23.31 -14.91
N ASP A 78 -10.71 -24.29 -15.79
CA ASP A 78 -11.80 -25.02 -16.46
C ASP A 78 -12.89 -24.14 -17.10
N GLY A 79 -12.49 -22.97 -17.61
CA GLY A 79 -13.38 -22.00 -18.24
C GLY A 79 -14.01 -20.98 -17.28
N GLU A 80 -13.95 -21.22 -15.97
CA GLU A 80 -14.45 -20.31 -14.94
C GLU A 80 -13.40 -19.27 -14.52
N THR A 81 -13.86 -18.06 -14.23
CA THR A 81 -13.02 -16.96 -13.73
C THR A 81 -13.16 -16.82 -12.22
N TYR A 82 -12.02 -16.76 -11.52
CA TYR A 82 -11.93 -16.55 -10.09
C TYR A 82 -11.43 -15.13 -9.81
N TYR A 83 -12.27 -14.33 -9.17
CA TYR A 83 -11.93 -12.94 -8.84
C TYR A 83 -11.11 -12.87 -7.55
N GLY A 84 -9.99 -12.15 -7.60
CA GLY A 84 -9.06 -12.00 -6.49
C GLY A 84 -7.61 -12.02 -6.94
N ILE A 85 -6.68 -12.18 -5.99
CA ILE A 85 -5.24 -12.17 -6.26
C ILE A 85 -4.77 -13.49 -6.88
N GLY A 86 -4.07 -13.39 -8.01
CA GLY A 86 -3.77 -14.53 -8.90
C GLY A 86 -2.89 -15.61 -8.29
N GLU A 87 -1.95 -15.24 -7.44
CA GLU A 87 -1.04 -16.19 -6.78
C GLU A 87 -1.73 -17.11 -5.74
N TRP A 88 -2.98 -16.81 -5.39
CA TRP A 88 -3.82 -17.64 -4.51
C TRP A 88 -4.74 -18.60 -5.26
N ILE A 89 -4.71 -18.66 -6.59
CA ILE A 89 -5.64 -19.47 -7.40
C ILE A 89 -5.71 -20.95 -6.97
N MET A 90 -4.61 -21.53 -6.49
CA MET A 90 -4.58 -22.90 -5.99
C MET A 90 -5.34 -23.06 -4.65
N ASN A 91 -5.44 -21.98 -3.85
CA ASN A 91 -5.99 -22.03 -2.50
C ASN A 91 -7.51 -22.33 -2.53
N PRO A 92 -8.07 -23.07 -1.54
CA PRO A 92 -9.52 -23.32 -1.42
C PRO A 92 -10.41 -22.09 -1.33
N ARG A 93 -9.85 -20.92 -0.97
CA ARG A 93 -10.55 -19.62 -1.00
C ARG A 93 -10.82 -19.12 -2.42
N MET A 94 -10.15 -19.69 -3.41
CA MET A 94 -10.34 -19.43 -4.85
C MET A 94 -10.73 -20.74 -5.57
N ALA A 95 -9.95 -21.23 -6.52
CA ALA A 95 -10.30 -22.43 -7.29
C ALA A 95 -10.10 -23.76 -6.53
N GLY A 96 -9.29 -23.78 -5.47
CA GLY A 96 -9.07 -24.99 -4.68
C GLY A 96 -8.43 -26.13 -5.46
N ILE A 97 -7.44 -25.82 -6.29
CA ILE A 97 -6.84 -26.82 -7.20
C ILE A 97 -6.08 -27.88 -6.40
N PRO A 98 -6.39 -29.18 -6.53
CA PRO A 98 -5.68 -30.25 -5.84
C PRO A 98 -4.19 -30.27 -6.20
N VAL A 99 -3.32 -30.60 -5.22
CA VAL A 99 -1.85 -30.63 -5.40
C VAL A 99 -1.40 -31.42 -6.65
N PRO A 100 -1.91 -32.64 -6.94
CA PRO A 100 -1.48 -33.38 -8.13
C PRO A 100 -1.84 -32.67 -9.44
N GLU A 101 -3.00 -31.97 -9.47
CA GLU A 101 -3.45 -31.22 -10.66
C GLU A 101 -2.62 -29.95 -10.83
N TYR A 102 -2.40 -29.20 -9.76
CA TYR A 102 -1.56 -28.00 -9.78
C TYR A 102 -0.14 -28.29 -10.27
N LYS A 103 0.47 -29.40 -9.78
CA LYS A 103 1.81 -29.82 -10.23
C LYS A 103 1.90 -30.13 -11.72
N LYS A 104 0.80 -30.54 -12.37
CA LYS A 104 0.78 -30.77 -13.82
C LYS A 104 1.02 -29.49 -14.62
N LEU A 105 0.68 -28.30 -14.08
CA LEU A 105 0.91 -27.03 -14.75
C LEU A 105 2.38 -26.80 -15.11
N ALA A 106 3.32 -27.33 -14.32
CA ALA A 106 4.74 -27.23 -14.61
C ALA A 106 5.11 -27.86 -15.97
N LYS A 107 4.41 -28.91 -16.40
CA LYS A 107 4.68 -29.61 -17.67
C LYS A 107 4.36 -28.76 -18.92
N THR A 108 3.55 -27.72 -18.77
CA THR A 108 3.16 -26.80 -19.84
C THR A 108 3.72 -25.39 -19.65
N PHE A 109 4.35 -25.12 -18.49
CA PHE A 109 4.93 -23.80 -18.19
C PHE A 109 6.19 -23.57 -19.02
N ASN A 110 6.07 -22.73 -20.05
CA ASN A 110 7.14 -22.46 -21.00
C ASN A 110 7.25 -20.94 -21.29
N PRO A 111 7.85 -20.15 -20.39
CA PRO A 111 7.88 -18.69 -20.49
C PRO A 111 8.93 -18.19 -21.51
N VAL A 112 8.63 -18.38 -22.80
CA VAL A 112 9.53 -18.04 -23.91
C VAL A 112 9.75 -16.54 -24.10
N ASP A 113 8.81 -15.71 -23.61
CA ASP A 113 8.85 -14.25 -23.74
C ASP A 113 9.45 -13.56 -22.48
N PHE A 114 10.03 -14.35 -21.56
CA PHE A 114 10.72 -13.78 -20.41
C PHE A 114 11.98 -13.05 -20.85
N ASP A 115 11.98 -11.72 -20.65
CA ASP A 115 13.11 -10.84 -20.97
C ASP A 115 13.67 -10.20 -19.71
N ALA A 116 14.67 -10.84 -19.10
CA ALA A 116 15.36 -10.34 -17.92
C ALA A 116 15.97 -8.94 -18.11
N ARG A 117 16.51 -8.66 -19.30
CA ARG A 117 17.10 -7.34 -19.61
C ARG A 117 16.03 -6.28 -19.77
N GLY A 118 14.94 -6.62 -20.45
CA GLY A 118 13.78 -5.74 -20.61
C GLY A 118 13.14 -5.36 -19.29
N ILE A 119 13.01 -6.32 -18.36
CA ILE A 119 12.49 -6.09 -17.01
C ILE A 119 13.43 -5.19 -16.20
N ALA A 120 14.74 -5.48 -16.16
CA ALA A 120 15.71 -4.65 -15.45
C ALA A 120 15.76 -3.23 -16.02
N LYS A 121 15.74 -3.10 -17.36
CA LYS A 121 15.67 -1.80 -18.02
C LYS A 121 14.38 -1.06 -17.68
N LEU A 122 13.22 -1.74 -17.65
CA LEU A 122 11.95 -1.13 -17.26
C LEU A 122 12.02 -0.58 -15.83
N ALA A 123 12.56 -1.34 -14.88
CA ALA A 123 12.72 -0.89 -13.49
C ALA A 123 13.64 0.33 -13.41
N ARG A 124 14.79 0.33 -14.11
CA ARG A 124 15.68 1.49 -14.19
C ARG A 124 14.98 2.71 -14.81
N ASP A 125 14.30 2.53 -15.93
CA ASP A 125 13.61 3.61 -16.66
C ASP A 125 12.42 4.16 -15.84
N ALA A 126 11.83 3.33 -14.96
CA ALA A 126 10.82 3.74 -13.98
C ALA A 126 11.42 4.51 -12.78
N GLY A 127 12.75 4.59 -12.65
CA GLY A 127 13.42 5.24 -11.52
C GLY A 127 13.63 4.33 -10.30
N MET A 128 13.33 3.04 -10.41
CA MET A 128 13.49 2.09 -9.31
C MET A 128 14.97 1.79 -9.04
N LYS A 129 15.29 1.42 -7.79
CA LYS A 129 16.67 1.17 -7.33
C LYS A 129 16.99 -0.30 -7.15
N TYR A 130 15.99 -1.13 -6.93
CA TYR A 130 16.14 -2.57 -6.79
C TYR A 130 14.91 -3.31 -7.26
N ILE A 131 15.06 -4.64 -7.45
CA ILE A 131 13.99 -5.57 -7.82
C ILE A 131 13.93 -6.67 -6.77
N VAL A 132 12.71 -7.00 -6.32
CA VAL A 132 12.41 -8.20 -5.52
C VAL A 132 11.49 -9.10 -6.34
N ILE A 133 11.85 -10.39 -6.47
CA ILE A 133 11.05 -11.35 -7.26
C ILE A 133 10.72 -12.60 -6.45
N THR A 134 9.56 -13.18 -6.68
CA THR A 134 9.14 -14.44 -6.05
C THR A 134 10.06 -15.60 -6.44
N ALA A 135 10.96 -16.00 -5.54
CA ALA A 135 11.73 -17.24 -5.68
C ALA A 135 10.84 -18.47 -5.43
N LYS A 136 9.98 -18.41 -4.42
CA LYS A 136 8.94 -19.42 -4.11
C LYS A 136 7.79 -18.73 -3.41
N HIS A 137 6.58 -18.83 -3.97
CA HIS A 137 5.35 -18.37 -3.33
C HIS A 137 4.71 -19.51 -2.48
N HIS A 138 3.50 -19.30 -1.97
CA HIS A 138 2.77 -20.27 -1.12
C HIS A 138 2.45 -21.59 -1.85
N ASP A 139 2.35 -21.57 -3.19
CA ASP A 139 2.14 -22.76 -4.03
C ASP A 139 3.31 -23.76 -3.98
N GLY A 140 4.44 -23.35 -3.44
CA GLY A 140 5.62 -24.17 -3.24
C GLY A 140 6.47 -24.43 -4.48
N PHE A 141 6.14 -23.81 -5.64
CA PHE A 141 6.95 -23.92 -6.85
C PHE A 141 8.16 -22.99 -6.79
N ALA A 142 9.36 -23.54 -6.96
CA ALA A 142 10.58 -22.74 -7.00
C ALA A 142 10.82 -22.20 -8.41
N MET A 143 10.84 -20.87 -8.55
CA MET A 143 11.10 -20.19 -9.81
C MET A 143 12.59 -20.08 -10.16
N TYR A 144 13.41 -20.97 -9.62
CA TYR A 144 14.85 -21.07 -9.83
C TYR A 144 15.29 -22.53 -9.72
N LYS A 145 16.56 -22.85 -10.09
CA LYS A 145 17.11 -24.18 -9.89
C LYS A 145 17.33 -24.43 -8.40
N SER A 146 16.55 -25.31 -7.83
CA SER A 146 16.69 -25.76 -6.45
C SER A 146 17.14 -27.21 -6.42
N ASP A 147 18.14 -27.53 -5.61
CA ASP A 147 18.58 -28.91 -5.36
C ASP A 147 17.79 -29.54 -4.20
N ALA A 148 17.08 -28.72 -3.42
CA ALA A 148 16.26 -29.19 -2.30
C ALA A 148 14.90 -29.78 -2.75
N CYS A 149 14.44 -29.48 -3.97
CA CYS A 149 13.15 -29.94 -4.48
C CYS A 149 13.11 -29.91 -6.01
N ASP A 150 12.67 -31.00 -6.64
CA ASP A 150 12.49 -31.13 -8.09
C ASP A 150 11.28 -30.35 -8.63
N PHE A 151 10.38 -29.90 -7.76
CA PHE A 151 9.26 -29.04 -8.15
C PHE A 151 9.76 -27.59 -8.31
N ASN A 152 10.58 -27.39 -9.34
CA ASN A 152 11.19 -26.12 -9.70
C ASN A 152 11.16 -25.90 -11.21
N ILE A 153 11.38 -24.64 -11.63
CA ILE A 153 11.24 -24.22 -13.05
C ILE A 153 12.24 -24.92 -13.98
N VAL A 154 13.40 -25.33 -13.49
CA VAL A 154 14.42 -25.97 -14.33
C VAL A 154 14.13 -27.45 -14.52
N ASP A 155 13.79 -28.18 -13.44
CA ASP A 155 13.63 -29.64 -13.49
C ASP A 155 12.23 -30.06 -13.90
N ALA A 156 11.19 -29.29 -13.54
CA ALA A 156 9.79 -29.68 -13.75
C ALA A 156 9.16 -29.15 -15.05
N THR A 157 9.81 -28.17 -15.73
CA THR A 157 9.24 -27.53 -16.90
C THR A 157 10.00 -27.84 -18.19
N PRO A 158 9.32 -27.75 -19.36
CA PRO A 158 9.99 -27.90 -20.66
C PRO A 158 10.97 -26.74 -20.96
N TRP A 159 10.84 -25.59 -20.28
CA TRP A 159 11.71 -24.45 -20.48
C TRP A 159 13.15 -24.68 -19.98
N GLY A 160 13.29 -25.35 -18.83
CA GLY A 160 14.57 -25.85 -18.32
C GLY A 160 15.64 -24.77 -18.03
N LYS A 161 15.25 -23.52 -17.80
CA LYS A 161 16.16 -22.40 -17.53
C LYS A 161 15.90 -21.79 -16.17
N ASP A 162 16.94 -21.16 -15.60
CA ASP A 162 16.87 -20.43 -14.34
C ASP A 162 16.76 -18.91 -14.60
N PRO A 163 15.55 -18.32 -14.52
CA PRO A 163 15.35 -16.91 -14.79
C PRO A 163 16.03 -15.99 -13.78
N MET A 164 16.26 -16.47 -12.55
CA MET A 164 16.85 -15.66 -11.48
C MET A 164 18.31 -15.32 -11.74
N LYS A 165 19.07 -16.23 -12.40
CA LYS A 165 20.46 -15.96 -12.83
C LYS A 165 20.50 -14.82 -13.83
N ASP A 166 19.62 -14.89 -14.84
CA ASP A 166 19.57 -13.88 -15.90
C ASP A 166 19.11 -12.52 -15.35
N LEU A 167 18.08 -12.52 -14.48
CA LEU A 167 17.56 -11.29 -13.89
C LEU A 167 18.55 -10.64 -12.93
N ALA A 168 19.19 -11.41 -12.04
CA ALA A 168 20.23 -10.90 -11.15
C ALA A 168 21.42 -10.30 -11.93
N ALA A 169 21.83 -10.95 -13.03
CA ALA A 169 22.88 -10.42 -13.91
C ALA A 169 22.43 -9.13 -14.63
N ALA A 170 21.19 -9.07 -15.10
CA ALA A 170 20.61 -7.89 -15.73
C ALA A 170 20.50 -6.72 -14.75
N CYS A 171 20.05 -6.95 -13.50
CA CYS A 171 19.99 -5.93 -12.45
C CYS A 171 21.36 -5.31 -12.20
N ARG A 172 22.40 -6.14 -12.00
CA ARG A 172 23.78 -5.64 -11.83
C ARG A 172 24.26 -4.79 -13.02
N LYS A 173 23.92 -5.19 -14.24
CA LYS A 173 24.28 -4.44 -15.45
C LYS A 173 23.60 -3.07 -15.53
N GLU A 174 22.36 -2.98 -15.05
CA GLU A 174 21.57 -1.74 -15.03
C GLU A 174 21.81 -0.91 -13.75
N GLY A 175 22.70 -1.36 -12.83
CA GLY A 175 23.00 -0.67 -11.58
C GLY A 175 21.90 -0.80 -10.52
N LEU A 176 21.09 -1.85 -10.63
CA LEU A 176 19.99 -2.14 -9.69
C LEU A 176 20.42 -3.16 -8.64
N GLY A 177 19.92 -2.99 -7.42
CA GLY A 177 19.92 -4.04 -6.41
C GLY A 177 18.98 -5.19 -6.79
N PHE A 178 19.21 -6.36 -6.21
CA PHE A 178 18.41 -7.55 -6.45
C PHE A 178 18.06 -8.25 -5.15
N GLY A 179 16.86 -8.78 -5.05
CA GLY A 179 16.39 -9.51 -3.88
C GLY A 179 15.33 -10.54 -4.22
N PHE A 180 15.01 -11.35 -3.21
CA PHE A 180 14.04 -12.42 -3.33
C PHE A 180 12.90 -12.28 -2.35
N TYR A 181 11.68 -12.53 -2.82
CA TYR A 181 10.55 -12.93 -1.99
C TYR A 181 10.62 -14.45 -1.75
N TYR A 182 10.37 -14.88 -0.53
CA TYR A 182 10.29 -16.29 -0.17
C TYR A 182 9.20 -16.55 0.87
N SER A 183 8.21 -17.35 0.52
CA SER A 183 7.19 -17.84 1.45
C SER A 183 7.78 -18.91 2.35
N HIS A 184 8.16 -18.54 3.58
CA HIS A 184 8.90 -19.42 4.48
C HIS A 184 8.01 -20.35 5.30
N ASN A 185 6.81 -19.91 5.70
CA ASN A 185 5.87 -20.72 6.48
C ASN A 185 4.95 -21.55 5.60
N GLN A 186 4.34 -20.91 4.58
CA GLN A 186 3.40 -21.58 3.69
C GLN A 186 4.10 -22.31 2.55
N ASP A 187 3.67 -23.56 2.33
CA ASP A 187 3.99 -24.37 1.15
C ASP A 187 2.87 -25.38 0.92
N TRP A 188 1.95 -25.06 0.03
CA TRP A 188 0.74 -25.86 -0.19
C TRP A 188 0.97 -27.17 -0.92
N THR A 189 2.17 -27.41 -1.46
CA THR A 189 2.50 -28.59 -2.26
C THR A 189 3.51 -29.53 -1.60
N PHE A 190 4.20 -29.08 -0.54
CA PHE A 190 5.19 -29.90 0.15
C PHE A 190 4.64 -30.45 1.47
N PRO A 191 4.83 -31.77 1.76
CA PRO A 191 4.36 -32.36 3.00
C PRO A 191 4.95 -31.68 4.25
N GLY A 192 4.08 -31.29 5.19
CA GLY A 192 4.45 -30.60 6.41
C GLY A 192 4.58 -29.08 6.28
N GLY A 193 4.57 -28.52 5.07
CA GLY A 193 4.49 -27.05 4.86
C GLY A 193 3.15 -26.49 5.33
N GLY A 194 3.12 -25.20 5.72
CA GLY A 194 1.88 -24.55 6.13
C GLY A 194 0.84 -24.59 5.01
N GLY A 195 -0.32 -25.18 5.28
CA GLY A 195 -1.38 -25.43 4.29
C GLY A 195 -1.11 -26.58 3.32
N GLY A 196 0.03 -27.28 3.45
CA GLY A 196 0.38 -28.40 2.61
C GLY A 196 -0.14 -29.76 3.10
N PRO A 197 0.18 -30.85 2.36
CA PRO A 197 -0.21 -32.20 2.73
C PRO A 197 0.28 -32.62 4.13
N GLN A 198 -0.57 -33.30 4.87
CA GLN A 198 -0.23 -33.80 6.22
C GLN A 198 0.56 -35.12 6.19
N VAL A 199 0.57 -35.79 5.05
CA VAL A 199 1.31 -37.04 4.85
C VAL A 199 2.21 -36.96 3.62
N ASP A 200 3.34 -37.61 3.66
CA ASP A 200 4.24 -37.77 2.52
C ASP A 200 3.78 -38.84 1.51
N ALA A 201 4.51 -39.03 0.43
CA ALA A 201 4.19 -40.00 -0.61
C ALA A 201 4.19 -41.46 -0.13
N SER A 202 4.81 -41.76 1.02
CA SER A 202 4.79 -43.07 1.64
C SER A 202 3.62 -43.29 2.61
N GLY A 203 2.80 -42.25 2.83
CA GLY A 203 1.70 -42.24 3.80
C GLY A 203 2.15 -41.94 5.24
N LYS A 204 3.42 -41.57 5.47
CA LYS A 204 3.92 -41.17 6.78
C LYS A 204 3.49 -39.74 7.09
N GLN A 205 3.09 -39.52 8.36
CA GLN A 205 2.79 -38.16 8.86
C GLN A 205 4.02 -37.25 8.69
N ALA A 206 3.81 -36.13 8.01
CA ALA A 206 4.83 -35.11 7.82
C ALA A 206 4.68 -34.00 8.89
N THR A 207 5.81 -33.44 9.30
CA THR A 207 5.87 -32.37 10.29
C THR A 207 6.37 -31.08 9.65
N PHE A 208 6.14 -29.95 10.32
CA PHE A 208 6.73 -28.67 9.87
C PHE A 208 8.26 -28.72 9.89
N ASP A 209 8.88 -29.44 10.83
CA ASP A 209 10.34 -29.64 10.86
C ASP A 209 10.84 -30.40 9.62
N ASP A 210 10.09 -31.41 9.14
CA ASP A 210 10.43 -32.11 7.89
C ASP A 210 10.48 -31.13 6.70
N TYR A 211 9.46 -30.27 6.57
CA TYR A 211 9.44 -29.23 5.54
C TYR A 211 10.60 -28.24 5.73
N PHE A 212 10.79 -27.75 6.95
CA PHE A 212 11.83 -26.78 7.25
C PHE A 212 13.23 -27.28 6.90
N GLN A 213 13.58 -28.46 7.36
CA GLN A 213 14.91 -29.03 7.15
C GLN A 213 15.15 -29.51 5.72
N LYS A 214 14.13 -30.08 5.07
CA LYS A 214 14.27 -30.68 3.74
C LYS A 214 14.10 -29.69 2.59
N LYS A 215 13.36 -28.60 2.79
CA LYS A 215 13.06 -27.65 1.72
C LYS A 215 13.32 -26.19 2.10
N CYS A 216 12.67 -25.65 3.14
CA CYS A 216 12.70 -24.23 3.45
C CYS A 216 14.12 -23.71 3.72
N LEU A 217 14.82 -24.28 4.68
CA LEU A 217 16.16 -23.86 5.07
C LEU A 217 17.20 -24.08 3.95
N PRO A 218 17.24 -25.24 3.24
CA PRO A 218 18.10 -25.40 2.08
C PRO A 218 17.83 -24.37 0.99
N GLN A 219 16.55 -24.11 0.65
CA GLN A 219 16.20 -23.13 -0.38
C GLN A 219 16.60 -21.70 -0.01
N VAL A 220 16.47 -21.30 1.25
CA VAL A 220 16.97 -19.97 1.69
C VAL A 220 18.50 -19.89 1.60
N ARG A 221 19.23 -20.99 1.86
CA ARG A 221 20.68 -21.03 1.61
C ARG A 221 21.00 -20.89 0.11
N GLU A 222 20.26 -21.59 -0.76
CA GLU A 222 20.45 -21.53 -2.22
C GLU A 222 20.30 -20.10 -2.72
N ILE A 223 19.18 -19.42 -2.42
CA ILE A 223 18.92 -18.05 -2.92
C ILE A 223 19.89 -17.02 -2.35
N THR A 224 20.46 -17.25 -1.18
CA THR A 224 21.44 -16.34 -0.56
C THR A 224 22.90 -16.61 -0.96
N THR A 225 23.18 -17.70 -1.68
CA THR A 225 24.56 -18.04 -2.07
C THR A 225 24.80 -18.14 -3.57
N GLN A 226 23.76 -18.37 -4.40
CA GLN A 226 23.94 -18.74 -5.81
C GLN A 226 23.82 -17.56 -6.79
N TYR A 227 23.31 -16.39 -6.36
CA TYR A 227 22.92 -15.29 -7.27
C TYR A 227 23.77 -14.03 -7.14
N GLY A 228 24.87 -14.09 -6.38
CA GLY A 228 25.74 -12.96 -6.08
C GLY A 228 25.20 -12.08 -4.95
N PRO A 229 25.51 -10.79 -4.93
CA PRO A 229 25.00 -9.89 -3.89
C PRO A 229 23.47 -9.81 -3.89
N ILE A 230 22.89 -9.97 -2.72
CA ILE A 230 21.45 -9.84 -2.44
C ILE A 230 21.26 -8.65 -1.50
N GLU A 231 20.36 -7.73 -1.86
CA GLU A 231 20.05 -6.54 -1.07
C GLU A 231 18.93 -6.80 -0.06
N ILE A 232 18.03 -7.74 -0.36
CA ILE A 232 16.85 -7.98 0.45
C ILE A 232 16.36 -9.43 0.32
N VAL A 233 15.96 -10.03 1.43
CA VAL A 233 15.14 -11.25 1.47
C VAL A 233 13.80 -10.91 2.10
N TRP A 234 12.76 -10.97 1.27
CA TRP A 234 11.41 -10.61 1.63
C TRP A 234 10.63 -11.87 2.02
N PHE A 235 10.56 -12.17 3.31
CA PHE A 235 9.71 -13.23 3.85
C PHE A 235 8.26 -12.78 3.94
N ASP A 236 7.32 -13.73 3.88
CA ASP A 236 5.89 -13.40 3.89
C ASP A 236 5.07 -14.37 4.72
N THR A 237 3.97 -13.86 5.27
CA THR A 237 2.97 -14.60 6.04
C THR A 237 3.58 -15.57 7.04
N PRO A 238 4.22 -15.07 8.12
CA PRO A 238 4.90 -15.89 9.12
C PRO A 238 3.95 -16.87 9.82
N GLY A 239 2.65 -16.57 9.86
CA GLY A 239 1.66 -17.38 10.53
C GLY A 239 2.01 -17.61 12.01
N LYS A 240 1.88 -18.86 12.43
CA LYS A 240 2.27 -19.31 13.78
C LYS A 240 3.60 -20.07 13.77
N MET A 241 4.50 -19.75 12.82
CA MET A 241 5.82 -20.37 12.73
C MET A 241 6.59 -20.14 14.03
N PRO A 242 7.15 -21.19 14.69
CA PRO A 242 7.90 -21.01 15.92
C PRO A 242 9.16 -20.15 15.74
N LYS A 243 9.46 -19.33 16.76
CA LYS A 243 10.52 -18.33 16.72
C LYS A 243 11.90 -18.87 16.32
N HIS A 244 12.28 -20.04 16.82
CA HIS A 244 13.60 -20.64 16.54
C HIS A 244 13.83 -20.95 15.05
N TYR A 245 12.78 -21.24 14.28
CA TYR A 245 12.91 -21.41 12.83
C TYR A 245 13.17 -20.07 12.13
N VAL A 246 12.47 -19.03 12.56
CA VAL A 246 12.68 -17.67 12.01
C VAL A 246 14.08 -17.16 12.35
N GLU A 247 14.54 -17.34 13.59
CA GLU A 247 15.90 -17.00 14.02
C GLU A 247 16.94 -17.67 13.12
N LYS A 248 16.72 -18.97 12.80
CA LYS A 248 17.63 -19.71 11.92
C LYS A 248 17.65 -19.20 10.49
N LEU A 249 16.51 -18.80 9.94
CA LEU A 249 16.45 -18.20 8.61
C LEU A 249 17.16 -16.84 8.56
N VAL A 250 16.90 -15.97 9.53
CA VAL A 250 17.55 -14.66 9.64
C VAL A 250 19.07 -14.80 9.80
N GLU A 251 19.52 -15.74 10.66
CA GLU A 251 20.94 -16.06 10.80
C GLU A 251 21.58 -16.46 9.47
N VAL A 252 20.93 -17.34 8.70
CA VAL A 252 21.43 -17.78 7.39
C VAL A 252 21.52 -16.63 6.41
N VAL A 253 20.48 -15.78 6.33
CA VAL A 253 20.50 -14.61 5.44
C VAL A 253 21.66 -13.70 5.80
N HIS A 254 21.79 -13.28 7.06
CA HIS A 254 22.83 -12.34 7.49
C HIS A 254 24.24 -12.91 7.44
N THR A 255 24.38 -14.25 7.60
CA THR A 255 25.69 -14.91 7.45
C THR A 255 26.15 -14.91 5.99
N ASN A 256 25.26 -15.26 5.06
CA ASN A 256 25.59 -15.34 3.64
C ASN A 256 25.63 -13.98 2.96
N GLN A 257 24.77 -13.06 3.41
CA GLN A 257 24.56 -11.72 2.84
C GLN A 257 24.51 -10.66 3.96
N PRO A 258 25.65 -10.24 4.52
CA PRO A 258 25.68 -9.37 5.72
C PRO A 258 25.02 -8.00 5.52
N ARG A 259 24.85 -7.56 4.26
CA ARG A 259 24.21 -6.27 3.91
C ARG A 259 22.74 -6.42 3.56
N ALA A 260 22.25 -7.64 3.37
CA ALA A 260 20.86 -7.84 3.00
C ALA A 260 19.91 -7.48 4.13
N LEU A 261 18.82 -6.81 3.77
CA LEU A 261 17.68 -6.57 4.66
C LEU A 261 16.77 -7.80 4.71
N VAL A 262 16.21 -8.05 5.87
CA VAL A 262 15.15 -9.05 6.08
C VAL A 262 13.84 -8.31 6.38
N SER A 263 12.78 -8.63 5.64
CA SER A 263 11.46 -7.99 5.84
C SER A 263 10.87 -8.25 7.23
N GLY A 264 10.08 -7.32 7.74
CA GLY A 264 9.36 -7.48 9.01
C GLY A 264 8.39 -8.67 9.01
N ARG A 265 7.95 -9.11 7.85
CA ARG A 265 7.11 -10.30 7.68
C ARG A 265 7.86 -11.63 7.89
N ALA A 266 9.12 -11.59 8.28
CA ALA A 266 9.79 -12.77 8.83
C ALA A 266 9.09 -13.28 10.11
N GLY A 267 8.50 -12.38 10.88
CA GLY A 267 7.80 -12.67 12.14
C GLY A 267 8.66 -12.45 13.37
N HIS A 268 8.03 -12.50 14.55
CA HIS A 268 8.65 -12.38 15.87
C HIS A 268 9.55 -11.16 16.07
N GLU A 269 9.28 -10.05 15.34
CA GLU A 269 10.12 -8.82 15.36
C GLU A 269 11.59 -9.06 14.96
N LEU A 270 11.85 -10.12 14.19
CA LEU A 270 13.20 -10.51 13.78
C LEU A 270 13.63 -9.90 12.44
N GLY A 271 12.73 -9.18 11.75
CA GLY A 271 13.08 -8.44 10.55
C GLY A 271 13.93 -7.20 10.85
N ASP A 272 14.52 -6.63 9.82
CA ASP A 272 15.35 -5.43 9.89
C ASP A 272 14.53 -4.15 9.73
N TYR A 273 13.35 -4.21 9.14
CA TYR A 273 12.46 -3.07 8.87
C TYR A 273 10.99 -3.50 8.90
N GLN A 274 10.10 -2.52 9.07
CA GLN A 274 8.67 -2.75 9.09
C GLN A 274 8.09 -2.80 7.68
N THR A 275 7.30 -3.84 7.37
CA THR A 275 6.38 -3.84 6.23
C THR A 275 4.99 -3.44 6.73
N LEU A 276 4.34 -2.54 6.02
CA LEU A 276 2.95 -2.19 6.31
C LEU A 276 1.98 -3.23 5.73
N GLY A 277 0.70 -3.06 5.94
CA GLY A 277 -0.33 -3.84 5.28
C GLY A 277 -0.29 -3.68 3.76
N ASP A 278 -0.82 -4.67 3.05
CA ASP A 278 -0.86 -4.64 1.59
C ASP A 278 -1.60 -3.40 1.08
N MET A 279 -0.98 -2.69 0.13
CA MET A 279 -1.49 -1.46 -0.48
C MET A 279 -1.72 -0.29 0.51
N GLU A 280 -1.18 -0.38 1.72
CA GLU A 280 -1.33 0.64 2.75
C GLU A 280 -0.31 1.77 2.54
N VAL A 281 -0.80 3.02 2.49
CA VAL A 281 0.02 4.23 2.54
C VAL A 281 -0.38 4.99 3.81
N PRO A 282 0.55 5.24 4.74
CA PRO A 282 0.22 5.90 6.00
C PRO A 282 -0.10 7.38 5.78
N ILE A 283 -1.01 7.92 6.59
CA ILE A 283 -1.35 9.35 6.57
C ILE A 283 -0.43 10.21 7.44
N VAL A 284 0.33 9.56 8.33
CA VAL A 284 1.32 10.17 9.24
C VAL A 284 2.70 9.59 9.00
N ASN A 285 3.74 10.32 9.41
CA ASN A 285 5.09 9.78 9.39
C ASN A 285 5.19 8.53 10.27
N VAL A 286 5.89 7.53 9.77
CA VAL A 286 6.18 6.29 10.49
C VAL A 286 7.66 6.31 10.89
N ASP A 287 7.92 6.08 12.17
CA ASP A 287 9.28 6.06 12.70
C ASP A 287 10.03 4.79 12.27
N GLY A 288 11.32 4.94 12.02
CA GLY A 288 12.20 3.86 11.59
C GLY A 288 12.16 3.60 10.08
N LEU A 289 12.79 2.51 9.63
CA LEU A 289 12.69 2.10 8.23
C LEU A 289 11.41 1.31 8.00
N TRP A 290 10.71 1.64 6.97
CA TRP A 290 9.48 0.95 6.61
C TRP A 290 9.24 0.95 5.11
N GLU A 291 8.39 0.05 4.70
CA GLU A 291 8.04 -0.18 3.31
C GLU A 291 6.53 -0.33 3.14
N SER A 292 6.01 0.32 2.11
CA SER A 292 4.68 0.06 1.57
C SER A 292 4.82 -0.77 0.30
N VAL A 293 4.07 -1.87 0.23
CA VAL A 293 3.98 -2.71 -0.96
C VAL A 293 2.64 -2.51 -1.63
N ASP A 294 2.65 -2.38 -2.97
CA ASP A 294 1.45 -2.08 -3.74
C ASP A 294 1.49 -2.75 -5.11
N THR A 295 0.39 -2.77 -5.82
CA THR A 295 0.25 -3.37 -7.14
C THR A 295 0.02 -2.31 -8.21
N THR A 296 0.43 -2.58 -9.45
CA THR A 296 0.13 -1.71 -10.60
C THR A 296 -1.34 -1.78 -11.04
N ASN A 297 -2.05 -2.82 -10.63
CA ASN A 297 -3.47 -3.09 -10.85
C ASN A 297 -4.11 -3.58 -9.54
N ASP A 298 -5.09 -4.49 -9.55
CA ASP A 298 -5.75 -5.00 -8.33
C ASP A 298 -5.13 -6.32 -7.83
N SER A 299 -4.34 -7.02 -8.63
CA SER A 299 -3.76 -8.32 -8.31
C SER A 299 -2.23 -8.29 -8.23
N TRP A 300 -1.63 -9.11 -7.34
CA TRP A 300 -0.18 -9.28 -7.29
C TRP A 300 0.31 -10.05 -8.53
N ALA A 301 -0.23 -11.24 -8.76
CA ALA A 301 0.06 -12.00 -9.97
C ALA A 301 -0.89 -11.62 -11.11
N TYR A 302 -0.53 -12.04 -12.33
CA TYR A 302 -1.37 -11.81 -13.50
C TYR A 302 -2.77 -12.39 -13.34
N ALA A 303 -3.78 -11.55 -13.58
CA ALA A 303 -5.19 -11.93 -13.71
C ALA A 303 -5.71 -11.38 -15.04
N TRP A 304 -6.28 -12.26 -15.89
CA TRP A 304 -6.63 -11.93 -17.27
C TRP A 304 -7.69 -10.82 -17.41
N TYR A 305 -8.56 -10.69 -16.41
CA TYR A 305 -9.66 -9.72 -16.38
C TYR A 305 -9.28 -8.38 -15.77
N ASP A 306 -8.12 -8.33 -15.09
CA ASP A 306 -7.71 -7.15 -14.33
C ASP A 306 -7.11 -6.08 -15.23
N GLU A 307 -7.94 -5.11 -15.57
CA GLU A 307 -7.59 -3.95 -16.40
C GLU A 307 -7.61 -2.63 -15.62
N ASN A 308 -7.70 -2.71 -14.28
CA ASN A 308 -7.73 -1.53 -13.39
C ASN A 308 -6.31 -0.99 -13.11
N TRP A 309 -5.61 -0.60 -14.16
CA TRP A 309 -4.24 -0.12 -14.07
C TRP A 309 -4.14 1.26 -13.43
N LYS A 310 -3.24 1.42 -12.47
CA LYS A 310 -2.87 2.73 -11.93
C LYS A 310 -2.31 3.61 -13.03
N SER A 311 -2.80 4.85 -13.10
CA SER A 311 -2.24 5.87 -13.98
C SER A 311 -0.86 6.34 -13.47
N PRO A 312 -0.02 6.96 -14.32
CA PRO A 312 1.24 7.54 -13.89
C PRO A 312 1.08 8.53 -12.73
N LYS A 313 0.00 9.33 -12.70
CA LYS A 313 -0.30 10.26 -11.60
C LYS A 313 -0.53 9.49 -10.29
N GLN A 314 -1.36 8.45 -10.29
CA GLN A 314 -1.62 7.62 -9.11
C GLN A 314 -0.36 6.92 -8.58
N ILE A 315 0.52 6.45 -9.47
CA ILE A 315 1.82 5.87 -9.07
C ILE A 315 2.66 6.93 -8.34
N LEU A 316 2.75 8.14 -8.88
CA LEU A 316 3.51 9.24 -8.28
C LEU A 316 2.89 9.71 -6.95
N GLU A 317 1.57 9.83 -6.85
CA GLU A 317 0.87 10.18 -5.61
C GLU A 317 1.26 9.23 -4.48
N ARG A 318 1.20 7.92 -4.73
CA ARG A 318 1.55 6.91 -3.72
C ARG A 318 3.03 6.88 -3.39
N LEU A 319 3.90 6.96 -4.41
CA LEU A 319 5.35 7.03 -4.21
C LEU A 319 5.75 8.25 -3.37
N VAL A 320 5.29 9.43 -3.78
CA VAL A 320 5.62 10.68 -3.08
C VAL A 320 5.07 10.68 -1.66
N ALA A 321 3.84 10.16 -1.45
CA ALA A 321 3.27 10.01 -0.12
C ALA A 321 4.13 9.10 0.77
N CYS A 322 4.58 7.93 0.27
CA CYS A 322 5.46 7.05 1.04
C CYS A 322 6.78 7.74 1.43
N VAL A 323 7.43 8.39 0.46
CA VAL A 323 8.70 9.09 0.69
C VAL A 323 8.52 10.27 1.64
N ALA A 324 7.44 11.04 1.49
CA ALA A 324 7.11 12.15 2.38
C ALA A 324 6.76 11.71 3.80
N ARG A 325 6.46 10.43 4.03
CA ARG A 325 6.28 9.82 5.37
C ARG A 325 7.55 9.11 5.86
N GLY A 326 8.66 9.21 5.11
CA GLY A 326 9.96 8.65 5.47
C GLY A 326 10.16 7.18 5.09
N GLY A 327 9.37 6.63 4.16
CA GLY A 327 9.42 5.23 3.79
C GLY A 327 9.81 4.92 2.36
N THR A 328 9.78 3.65 2.04
CA THR A 328 10.04 3.08 0.72
C THR A 328 8.75 2.59 0.07
N TYR A 329 8.61 2.79 -1.22
CA TYR A 329 7.51 2.28 -2.00
C TYR A 329 7.97 1.17 -2.93
N MET A 330 7.39 -0.03 -2.80
CA MET A 330 7.68 -1.17 -3.66
C MET A 330 6.45 -1.53 -4.49
N LEU A 331 6.52 -1.28 -5.80
CA LEU A 331 5.39 -1.42 -6.72
C LEU A 331 5.51 -2.70 -7.54
N ASN A 332 4.49 -3.53 -7.44
CA ASN A 332 4.45 -4.85 -8.05
C ASN A 332 4.00 -4.83 -9.50
N ILE A 333 4.65 -5.68 -10.30
CA ILE A 333 4.18 -6.14 -11.60
C ILE A 333 3.87 -7.64 -11.55
N GLY A 334 2.84 -8.07 -12.28
CA GLY A 334 2.47 -9.48 -12.45
C GLY A 334 2.69 -9.93 -13.91
N PRO A 335 3.88 -10.50 -14.27
CA PRO A 335 4.10 -11.04 -15.60
C PRO A 335 3.13 -12.17 -15.93
N ARG A 336 2.80 -12.31 -17.23
CA ARG A 336 2.00 -13.42 -17.74
C ARG A 336 2.72 -14.75 -17.65
N GLY A 337 2.02 -15.84 -17.86
CA GLY A 337 2.60 -17.18 -17.87
C GLY A 337 3.70 -17.39 -18.92
N ASP A 338 3.66 -16.66 -20.05
CA ASP A 338 4.71 -16.64 -21.07
C ASP A 338 5.94 -15.80 -20.69
N GLY A 339 5.92 -15.10 -19.55
CA GLY A 339 6.96 -14.24 -19.05
C GLY A 339 6.87 -12.77 -19.48
N SER A 340 5.90 -12.43 -20.36
CA SER A 340 5.74 -11.07 -20.86
C SER A 340 5.13 -10.13 -19.81
N VAL A 341 5.56 -8.85 -19.84
CA VAL A 341 5.00 -7.77 -19.01
C VAL A 341 3.92 -7.02 -19.78
N SER A 342 2.82 -6.67 -19.13
CA SER A 342 1.75 -5.87 -19.74
C SER A 342 2.29 -4.56 -20.32
N THR A 343 1.94 -4.26 -21.57
CA THR A 343 2.35 -3.01 -22.23
C THR A 343 1.77 -1.77 -21.53
N ARG A 344 0.55 -1.86 -20.99
CA ARG A 344 -0.07 -0.77 -20.20
C ARG A 344 0.70 -0.51 -18.91
N CYS A 345 1.00 -1.58 -18.15
CA CYS A 345 1.84 -1.49 -16.97
C CYS A 345 3.19 -0.84 -17.30
N ALA A 346 3.89 -1.35 -18.32
CA ALA A 346 5.20 -0.84 -18.72
C ALA A 346 5.15 0.63 -19.18
N ALA A 347 4.07 1.06 -19.85
CA ALA A 347 3.89 2.46 -20.25
C ALA A 347 3.71 3.36 -19.02
N ALA A 348 2.79 3.01 -18.11
CA ALA A 348 2.55 3.80 -16.90
C ALA A 348 3.81 3.96 -16.04
N LEU A 349 4.60 2.88 -15.89
CA LEU A 349 5.87 2.90 -15.16
C LEU A 349 6.89 3.82 -15.83
N ARG A 350 7.03 3.80 -17.17
CA ARG A 350 7.96 4.69 -17.90
C ARG A 350 7.52 6.14 -17.82
N ASP A 351 6.23 6.43 -17.90
CA ASP A 351 5.72 7.81 -17.83
C ASP A 351 5.95 8.40 -16.43
N ALA A 352 5.68 7.63 -15.37
CA ALA A 352 6.04 8.01 -14.00
C ALA A 352 7.56 8.18 -13.86
N GLY A 353 8.37 7.25 -14.40
CA GLY A 353 9.83 7.31 -14.41
C GLY A 353 10.39 8.52 -15.14
N ALA A 354 9.77 8.93 -16.23
CA ALA A 354 10.15 10.15 -16.95
C ALA A 354 9.96 11.41 -16.10
N TRP A 355 8.92 11.47 -15.27
CA TRP A 355 8.73 12.55 -14.29
C TRP A 355 9.79 12.47 -13.18
N ILE A 356 10.06 11.27 -12.64
CA ILE A 356 11.06 11.06 -11.59
C ILE A 356 12.46 11.47 -12.08
N ALA A 357 12.79 11.15 -13.34
CA ALA A 357 14.07 11.53 -13.95
C ALA A 357 14.25 13.04 -14.07
N ARG A 358 13.14 13.81 -14.20
CA ARG A 358 13.18 15.29 -14.18
C ARG A 358 13.30 15.87 -12.78
N TYR A 359 12.76 15.18 -11.77
CA TYR A 359 12.69 15.67 -10.40
C TYR A 359 13.22 14.66 -9.36
N PRO A 360 14.44 14.09 -9.56
CA PRO A 360 14.97 13.03 -8.68
C PRO A 360 15.15 13.49 -7.23
N GLN A 361 15.38 14.79 -7.02
CA GLN A 361 15.57 15.40 -5.71
C GLN A 361 14.31 15.42 -4.83
N VAL A 362 13.16 15.04 -5.38
CA VAL A 362 11.91 14.87 -4.60
C VAL A 362 11.84 13.50 -3.94
N ILE A 363 12.50 12.50 -4.55
CA ILE A 363 12.37 11.07 -4.18
C ILE A 363 13.61 10.54 -3.47
N TYR A 364 14.82 10.90 -3.95
CA TYR A 364 16.05 10.27 -3.47
C TYR A 364 16.84 11.15 -2.53
N ASP A 365 17.43 10.54 -1.50
CA ASP A 365 18.21 11.19 -0.46
C ASP A 365 17.44 12.33 0.24
N VAL A 366 16.16 12.13 0.50
CA VAL A 366 15.29 13.10 1.15
C VAL A 366 14.83 12.59 2.50
N GLN A 367 14.42 13.50 3.36
CA GLN A 367 13.73 13.24 4.62
C GLN A 367 12.23 13.42 4.42
N GLY A 368 11.44 12.77 5.25
CA GLY A 368 9.99 12.96 5.28
C GLY A 368 9.58 14.40 5.58
N SER A 369 8.29 14.67 5.39
CA SER A 369 7.69 15.98 5.63
C SER A 369 7.89 16.44 7.08
N PRO A 370 8.36 17.69 7.32
CA PRO A 370 8.43 18.22 8.67
C PRO A 370 7.04 18.44 9.30
N TRP A 371 5.96 18.52 8.52
CA TRP A 371 4.59 18.55 9.04
C TRP A 371 4.09 17.18 9.50
N LYS A 372 4.78 16.11 9.16
CA LYS A 372 4.42 14.72 9.52
C LYS A 372 3.09 14.20 8.96
N HIS A 373 2.43 14.94 8.09
CA HIS A 373 1.19 14.56 7.38
C HIS A 373 1.15 15.18 5.98
N ALA A 374 0.20 14.76 5.14
CA ALA A 374 -0.04 15.32 3.81
C ALA A 374 -0.60 16.73 3.89
N MET A 375 -0.37 17.51 2.84
CA MET A 375 -1.16 18.71 2.55
C MET A 375 -2.35 18.34 1.66
N PRO A 376 -3.47 19.07 1.71
CA PRO A 376 -4.62 18.79 0.84
C PRO A 376 -4.31 18.83 -0.66
N TRP A 377 -3.30 19.62 -1.07
CA TRP A 377 -2.86 19.75 -2.46
C TRP A 377 -1.73 18.79 -2.87
N GLY A 378 -1.13 18.04 -1.94
CA GLY A 378 -0.03 17.13 -2.25
C GLY A 378 0.87 16.83 -1.07
N ASP A 379 2.16 16.62 -1.34
CA ASP A 379 3.12 16.19 -0.34
C ASP A 379 4.41 16.99 -0.37
N ILE A 380 5.14 16.96 0.75
CA ILE A 380 6.38 17.72 0.94
C ILE A 380 7.49 16.77 1.36
N THR A 381 8.63 16.86 0.70
CA THR A 381 9.87 16.22 1.12
C THR A 381 10.91 17.27 1.47
N GLN A 382 11.87 16.90 2.32
CA GLN A 382 12.91 17.81 2.81
C GLN A 382 14.31 17.28 2.45
N LYS A 383 15.17 18.17 1.98
CA LYS A 383 16.60 17.89 1.83
C LYS A 383 17.40 19.10 2.31
N GLU A 384 18.23 18.90 3.34
CA GLU A 384 19.00 19.97 3.94
C GLU A 384 18.12 21.20 4.31
N ASN A 385 18.45 22.38 3.80
CA ASN A 385 17.73 23.62 4.00
C ASN A 385 16.70 23.89 2.90
N SER A 386 16.19 22.85 2.25
CA SER A 386 15.22 22.99 1.16
C SER A 386 14.00 22.09 1.40
N LEU A 387 12.83 22.60 1.02
CA LEU A 387 11.59 21.85 0.91
C LEU A 387 11.25 21.68 -0.56
N PHE A 388 10.78 20.50 -0.91
CA PHE A 388 10.24 20.18 -2.23
C PHE A 388 8.75 19.87 -2.08
N LEU A 389 7.92 20.75 -2.65
CA LEU A 389 6.49 20.62 -2.66
C LEU A 389 6.07 19.96 -3.95
N THR A 390 5.47 18.78 -3.87
CA THR A 390 4.90 18.08 -5.01
C THR A 390 3.40 18.35 -5.03
N VAL A 391 2.98 19.19 -5.96
CA VAL A 391 1.61 19.68 -6.06
C VAL A 391 0.84 18.85 -7.08
N PHE A 392 -0.06 18.01 -6.62
CA PHE A 392 -0.95 17.17 -7.43
C PHE A 392 -2.27 17.89 -7.75
N GLU A 393 -2.78 18.68 -6.79
CA GLU A 393 -3.98 19.49 -6.94
C GLU A 393 -3.58 20.97 -7.00
N TRP A 394 -3.65 21.54 -8.20
CA TRP A 394 -3.24 22.92 -8.45
C TRP A 394 -4.34 23.88 -8.03
N PRO A 395 -4.06 24.86 -7.14
CA PRO A 395 -5.08 25.77 -6.64
C PRO A 395 -5.60 26.70 -7.74
N GLU A 396 -6.93 26.81 -7.88
CA GLU A 396 -7.58 27.62 -8.91
C GLU A 396 -7.37 29.13 -8.71
N SER A 397 -7.23 29.58 -7.46
CA SER A 397 -6.94 30.98 -7.13
C SER A 397 -5.52 31.41 -7.50
N GLY A 398 -4.64 30.45 -7.80
CA GLY A 398 -3.22 30.71 -7.97
C GLY A 398 -2.49 31.02 -6.67
N GLN A 399 -3.06 30.68 -5.51
CA GLN A 399 -2.41 30.80 -4.19
C GLN A 399 -2.23 29.44 -3.54
N LEU A 400 -1.01 29.13 -3.12
CA LEU A 400 -0.73 27.91 -2.36
C LEU A 400 -0.26 28.30 -0.96
N TYR A 401 -0.92 27.72 0.02
CA TYR A 401 -0.70 28.01 1.43
C TYR A 401 0.22 26.96 2.06
N LEU A 402 1.26 27.45 2.76
CA LEU A 402 2.15 26.65 3.58
C LEU A 402 2.03 27.10 5.03
N PRO A 403 1.41 26.29 5.89
CA PRO A 403 1.14 26.69 7.26
C PRO A 403 2.41 26.67 8.12
N ASN A 404 2.46 27.54 9.13
CA ASN A 404 3.26 27.42 10.32
C ASN A 404 4.77 27.19 10.09
N ILE A 405 5.38 27.93 9.16
CA ILE A 405 6.83 27.94 8.93
C ILE A 405 7.43 29.12 9.73
N GLU A 406 8.38 28.85 10.63
CA GLU A 406 9.03 29.88 11.44
C GLU A 406 9.97 30.75 10.63
N GLN A 407 10.80 30.13 9.76
CA GLN A 407 11.81 30.84 8.98
C GLN A 407 11.25 31.52 7.74
N ASP A 408 11.91 32.58 7.31
CA ASP A 408 11.61 33.23 6.05
C ASP A 408 12.17 32.44 4.87
N VAL A 409 11.35 32.33 3.83
CA VAL A 409 11.75 31.73 2.56
C VAL A 409 12.79 32.64 1.89
N ARG A 410 13.99 32.16 1.67
CA ARG A 410 15.03 32.87 0.93
C ARG A 410 14.71 32.94 -0.56
N GLU A 411 14.24 31.82 -1.10
CA GLU A 411 13.87 31.69 -2.51
C GLU A 411 12.79 30.65 -2.72
N ALA A 412 11.83 30.98 -3.59
CA ALA A 412 10.79 30.07 -4.07
C ALA A 412 10.94 29.92 -5.58
N ARG A 413 11.04 28.67 -6.06
CA ARG A 413 11.17 28.34 -7.48
C ARG A 413 10.22 27.24 -7.90
N LEU A 414 9.49 27.49 -8.97
CA LEU A 414 8.76 26.47 -9.72
C LEU A 414 9.76 25.75 -10.64
N LEU A 415 9.96 24.47 -10.43
CA LEU A 415 10.85 23.66 -11.27
C LEU A 415 10.13 23.32 -12.58
N LEU A 416 10.86 23.41 -13.69
CA LEU A 416 10.34 23.21 -15.03
C LEU A 416 11.18 22.13 -15.74
N PRO A 417 10.66 21.50 -16.81
CA PRO A 417 11.44 20.55 -17.60
C PRO A 417 12.76 21.14 -18.15
N GLY A 418 13.80 20.30 -18.26
CA GLY A 418 15.09 20.70 -18.84
C GLY A 418 15.94 21.58 -17.92
N ASP A 419 15.94 21.30 -16.62
CA ASP A 419 16.70 22.01 -15.57
C ASP A 419 16.37 23.51 -15.47
N MET A 420 15.27 23.92 -16.05
CA MET A 420 14.76 25.29 -15.94
C MET A 420 13.99 25.49 -14.64
N SER A 421 13.86 26.74 -14.23
CA SER A 421 12.99 27.11 -13.11
C SER A 421 12.51 28.55 -13.24
N ALA A 422 11.32 28.82 -12.73
CA ALA A 422 10.75 30.16 -12.63
C ALA A 422 10.72 30.59 -11.18
N LYS A 423 11.14 31.85 -10.89
CA LYS A 423 11.04 32.41 -9.57
C LYS A 423 9.57 32.69 -9.24
N LEU A 424 9.11 32.25 -8.08
CA LEU A 424 7.78 32.55 -7.56
C LEU A 424 7.84 33.72 -6.58
N ARG A 425 6.79 34.53 -6.57
CA ARG A 425 6.55 35.50 -5.52
C ARG A 425 5.91 34.81 -4.33
N TRP A 426 6.22 35.30 -3.14
CA TRP A 426 5.63 34.83 -1.91
C TRP A 426 5.42 35.97 -0.95
N LYS A 427 4.52 35.79 0.01
CA LYS A 427 4.27 36.70 1.09
C LYS A 427 4.02 35.95 2.39
N ARG A 428 4.36 36.56 3.51
CA ARG A 428 4.03 36.02 4.82
C ARG A 428 2.69 36.57 5.29
N ARG A 429 1.85 35.69 5.81
CA ARG A 429 0.59 36.03 6.50
C ARG A 429 0.63 35.37 7.88
N GLY A 430 1.03 36.13 8.92
CA GLY A 430 1.29 35.55 10.24
C GLY A 430 2.43 34.53 10.17
N GLN A 431 2.16 33.31 10.60
CA GLN A 431 3.12 32.20 10.53
C GLN A 431 3.06 31.42 9.20
N HIS A 432 2.15 31.80 8.28
CA HIS A 432 1.96 31.11 7.02
C HIS A 432 2.73 31.78 5.89
N VAL A 433 3.20 30.97 4.94
CA VAL A 433 3.78 31.42 3.68
C VAL A 433 2.75 31.18 2.58
N VAL A 434 2.45 32.20 1.79
CA VAL A 434 1.55 32.10 0.65
C VAL A 434 2.35 32.31 -0.63
N LEU A 435 2.37 31.31 -1.50
CA LEU A 435 3.02 31.37 -2.81
C LEU A 435 2.02 31.85 -3.86
N GLU A 436 2.48 32.72 -4.77
CA GLU A 436 1.72 33.13 -5.94
C GLU A 436 2.11 32.24 -7.13
N LEU A 437 1.17 31.43 -7.60
CA LEU A 437 1.37 30.44 -8.65
C LEU A 437 0.87 30.97 -10.00
N PRO A 438 1.42 30.47 -11.14
CA PRO A 438 0.84 30.73 -12.44
C PRO A 438 -0.57 30.09 -12.56
N PRO A 439 -1.42 30.60 -13.46
CA PRO A 439 -2.82 30.16 -13.60
C PRO A 439 -2.98 28.67 -13.96
N ARG A 440 -1.94 28.04 -14.48
CA ARG A 440 -1.96 26.62 -14.87
C ARG A 440 -0.70 25.91 -14.39
N PRO A 441 -0.82 24.62 -14.01
CA PRO A 441 0.35 23.82 -13.67
C PRO A 441 1.24 23.64 -14.90
N PRO A 442 2.57 23.71 -14.78
CA PRO A 442 3.49 23.45 -15.88
C PRO A 442 3.62 21.96 -16.25
N GLU A 443 3.26 21.08 -15.33
CA GLU A 443 3.32 19.63 -15.48
C GLU A 443 1.95 19.01 -15.28
N SER A 444 1.59 18.04 -16.13
CA SER A 444 0.27 17.41 -16.09
C SER A 444 0.14 16.33 -15.00
N LEU A 445 1.24 15.71 -14.55
CA LEU A 445 1.22 14.68 -13.53
C LEU A 445 1.33 15.29 -12.12
N ALA A 446 2.36 16.10 -11.89
CA ALA A 446 2.56 16.86 -10.67
C ALA A 446 3.58 17.96 -10.90
N SER A 447 3.36 19.13 -10.35
CA SER A 447 4.30 20.25 -10.41
C SER A 447 5.16 20.30 -9.16
N VAL A 448 6.44 20.68 -9.31
CA VAL A 448 7.38 20.71 -8.19
C VAL A 448 7.80 22.15 -7.89
N ILE A 449 7.65 22.56 -6.64
CA ILE A 449 8.13 23.84 -6.12
C ILE A 449 9.26 23.59 -5.13
N LYS A 450 10.39 24.25 -5.33
CA LYS A 450 11.49 24.24 -4.37
C LYS A 450 11.46 25.52 -3.54
N LEU A 451 11.45 25.36 -2.23
CA LEU A 451 11.71 26.44 -1.27
C LEU A 451 13.10 26.28 -0.67
N SER A 452 13.87 27.34 -0.64
CA SER A 452 15.20 27.36 0.00
C SER A 452 15.20 28.31 1.19
N PHE A 453 15.84 27.88 2.25
CA PHE A 453 15.98 28.62 3.52
C PHE A 453 17.46 28.85 3.84
N GLN A 454 17.76 29.74 4.78
CA GLN A 454 19.12 29.95 5.23
C GLN A 454 19.58 28.80 6.15
N GLU A 455 18.67 28.23 6.91
CA GLU A 455 18.86 27.10 7.81
C GLU A 455 17.71 26.09 7.63
N LYS A 456 17.81 24.93 8.28
CA LYS A 456 16.76 23.91 8.22
C LYS A 456 15.43 24.50 8.69
N PRO A 457 14.35 24.41 7.90
CA PRO A 457 13.07 24.99 8.27
C PRO A 457 12.45 24.25 9.46
N VAL A 458 11.90 25.00 10.38
CA VAL A 458 11.11 24.53 11.53
C VAL A 458 9.65 24.87 11.28
N VAL A 459 8.78 23.91 11.52
CA VAL A 459 7.34 24.06 11.33
C VAL A 459 6.58 23.59 12.57
N ASP A 460 5.45 24.22 12.85
CA ASP A 460 4.44 23.66 13.76
C ASP A 460 3.58 22.69 12.93
N PRO A 461 3.54 21.38 13.23
CA PRO A 461 2.80 20.39 12.46
C PRO A 461 1.30 20.42 12.72
N ALA A 462 0.75 21.48 13.31
CA ALA A 462 -0.68 21.63 13.54
C ALA A 462 -1.48 21.44 12.24
N LEU A 463 -2.63 20.81 12.37
CA LEU A 463 -3.57 20.63 11.26
C LEU A 463 -4.10 21.99 10.82
N THR A 464 -4.37 22.14 9.53
CA THR A 464 -4.85 23.41 8.97
C THR A 464 -6.02 23.20 8.03
N LEU A 465 -6.99 24.12 8.06
CA LEU A 465 -8.04 24.18 7.05
C LEU A 465 -7.50 24.94 5.84
N ASP A 466 -7.31 24.23 4.73
CA ASP A 466 -6.86 24.83 3.48
C ASP A 466 -8.03 25.57 2.80
N PRO A 467 -7.84 26.82 2.37
CA PRO A 467 -8.91 27.58 1.72
C PRO A 467 -9.11 27.20 0.24
N GLU A 468 -8.21 26.42 -0.35
CA GLU A 468 -8.18 26.10 -1.77
C GLU A 468 -8.49 24.63 -2.08
N ALA A 469 -8.36 23.76 -1.07
CA ALA A 469 -8.57 22.34 -1.22
C ALA A 469 -9.35 21.78 -0.02
N LYS A 470 -10.11 20.72 -0.28
CA LYS A 470 -10.85 20.01 0.75
C LYS A 470 -9.90 19.42 1.79
N THR A 471 -10.08 19.79 3.05
CA THR A 471 -9.27 19.28 4.16
C THR A 471 -9.99 18.13 4.86
N GLU A 472 -9.33 16.99 4.98
CA GLU A 472 -9.79 15.84 5.76
C GLU A 472 -9.01 15.76 7.07
N LEU A 473 -9.74 15.79 8.19
CA LEU A 473 -9.20 15.61 9.53
C LEU A 473 -9.60 14.22 10.02
N ALA A 474 -8.71 13.26 9.81
CA ALA A 474 -8.95 11.87 10.23
C ALA A 474 -8.98 11.74 11.77
N VAL A 475 -9.73 10.77 12.27
CA VAL A 475 -9.78 10.43 13.72
C VAL A 475 -8.41 10.05 14.27
N GLU A 476 -7.50 9.61 13.43
CA GLU A 476 -6.10 9.33 13.83
C GLU A 476 -5.44 10.54 14.50
N PHE A 477 -5.77 11.77 14.04
CA PHE A 477 -5.25 13.03 14.60
C PHE A 477 -6.07 13.60 15.77
N ALA A 478 -7.27 13.05 16.05
CA ALA A 478 -8.15 13.61 17.07
C ALA A 478 -7.64 13.35 18.49
N ASP A 479 -7.83 14.32 19.38
CA ASP A 479 -7.92 14.05 20.80
C ASP A 479 -9.23 13.35 21.11
N SER A 480 -9.23 12.46 22.11
CA SER A 480 -10.41 11.72 22.50
C SER A 480 -10.75 11.95 23.96
N ASN A 481 -11.99 12.29 24.21
CA ASN A 481 -12.57 12.35 25.54
C ASN A 481 -13.73 11.33 25.61
N GLY A 482 -13.49 10.16 26.21
CA GLY A 482 -14.49 9.10 26.38
C GLY A 482 -14.81 8.26 25.13
N VAL A 483 -14.44 8.68 23.93
CA VAL A 483 -14.57 7.90 22.69
C VAL A 483 -13.38 6.96 22.55
N LYS A 484 -13.64 5.69 22.21
CA LYS A 484 -12.53 4.76 21.90
C LYS A 484 -12.04 4.99 20.48
N LYS A 485 -10.72 4.98 20.32
CA LYS A 485 -10.06 4.98 18.99
C LYS A 485 -9.48 3.60 18.74
N SER A 486 -9.81 3.01 17.61
CA SER A 486 -9.23 1.72 17.20
C SER A 486 -8.96 1.67 15.71
N GLU A 487 -8.07 0.77 15.35
CA GLU A 487 -7.77 0.48 13.97
C GLU A 487 -8.75 -0.56 13.45
N LYS A 488 -9.30 -0.32 12.26
CA LYS A 488 -10.15 -1.26 11.55
C LYS A 488 -9.52 -1.57 10.20
N ARG A 489 -9.41 -2.86 9.91
CA ARG A 489 -8.93 -3.37 8.62
C ARG A 489 -9.96 -4.31 8.02
N TRP A 490 -10.11 -4.27 6.71
CA TRP A 490 -10.96 -5.21 5.98
C TRP A 490 -10.42 -5.43 4.57
N MET A 491 -10.83 -6.54 3.96
CA MET A 491 -10.64 -6.75 2.53
C MET A 491 -11.87 -6.23 1.78
N GLU A 492 -11.70 -5.28 0.88
CA GLU A 492 -12.75 -4.80 0.00
C GLU A 492 -12.98 -5.76 -1.17
N LYS A 493 -11.90 -6.31 -1.67
CA LYS A 493 -11.83 -7.47 -2.55
C LYS A 493 -10.79 -8.44 -1.99
N PHE A 494 -10.80 -9.69 -2.40
CA PHE A 494 -9.80 -10.65 -1.94
C PHE A 494 -8.38 -10.15 -2.27
N GLY A 495 -7.59 -9.87 -1.22
CA GLY A 495 -6.24 -9.33 -1.31
C GLY A 495 -6.15 -7.80 -1.36
N GLU A 496 -7.26 -7.06 -1.51
CA GLU A 496 -7.27 -5.59 -1.44
C GLU A 496 -7.65 -5.14 -0.04
N TRP A 497 -6.63 -4.78 0.73
CA TRP A 497 -6.80 -4.36 2.12
C TRP A 497 -7.06 -2.86 2.24
N LYS A 498 -7.97 -2.52 3.15
CA LYS A 498 -8.24 -1.15 3.59
C LYS A 498 -7.97 -1.04 5.09
N ARG A 499 -7.48 0.13 5.50
CA ARG A 499 -7.21 0.46 6.89
C ARG A 499 -7.72 1.85 7.20
N ILE A 500 -8.37 2.00 8.33
CA ILE A 500 -8.69 3.30 8.92
C ILE A 500 -8.46 3.25 10.44
N VAL A 501 -8.25 4.41 11.04
CA VAL A 501 -8.48 4.62 12.47
C VAL A 501 -9.85 5.24 12.62
N HIS A 502 -10.67 4.71 13.51
CA HIS A 502 -12.01 5.21 13.73
C HIS A 502 -12.32 5.42 15.22
N GLY A 503 -13.19 6.39 15.49
CA GLY A 503 -13.76 6.62 16.82
C GLY A 503 -15.08 5.86 16.95
N HIS A 504 -15.26 5.16 18.05
CA HIS A 504 -16.46 4.38 18.36
C HIS A 504 -16.79 4.39 19.86
N ASP A 505 -17.93 3.80 20.25
CA ASP A 505 -18.42 3.80 21.62
C ASP A 505 -18.63 5.24 22.13
N PHE A 506 -19.39 6.04 21.39
CA PHE A 506 -19.76 7.39 21.82
C PHE A 506 -20.73 7.31 23.00
N GLY A 507 -20.23 7.63 24.20
CA GLY A 507 -21.04 7.73 25.42
C GLY A 507 -21.63 9.14 25.60
N PRO A 508 -22.46 9.33 26.63
CA PRO A 508 -22.87 10.68 27.04
C PRO A 508 -21.63 11.55 27.32
N ASP A 509 -21.64 12.78 26.84
CA ASP A 509 -20.54 13.75 26.99
C ASP A 509 -19.19 13.33 26.37
N ALA A 510 -19.16 12.22 25.58
CA ALA A 510 -17.95 11.76 24.87
C ALA A 510 -17.78 12.51 23.55
N ASP A 511 -16.56 12.96 23.27
CA ASP A 511 -16.24 13.68 22.02
C ASP A 511 -14.87 13.30 21.44
N LEU A 512 -14.76 13.55 20.16
CA LEU A 512 -13.49 13.66 19.44
C LEU A 512 -13.25 15.11 19.08
N SER A 513 -12.03 15.60 19.23
CA SER A 513 -11.71 16.99 18.92
C SER A 513 -10.38 17.15 18.21
N TRP A 514 -10.26 18.20 17.42
CA TRP A 514 -9.07 18.58 16.67
C TRP A 514 -8.73 20.04 16.94
N GLU A 515 -7.47 20.32 17.17
CA GLU A 515 -6.96 21.68 17.06
C GLU A 515 -6.56 21.95 15.61
N VAL A 516 -7.13 23.01 15.02
CA VAL A 516 -6.92 23.35 13.63
C VAL A 516 -6.62 24.83 13.46
N ASP A 517 -5.68 25.14 12.57
CA ASP A 517 -5.40 26.52 12.17
C ASP A 517 -6.22 26.88 10.95
N VAL A 518 -7.08 27.88 11.07
CA VAL A 518 -7.86 28.44 9.97
C VAL A 518 -7.02 29.51 9.28
N LEU A 519 -6.60 29.27 8.05
CA LEU A 519 -5.72 30.17 7.30
C LEU A 519 -6.47 31.38 6.75
N VAL A 520 -7.68 31.17 6.30
CA VAL A 520 -8.57 32.22 5.73
C VAL A 520 -9.92 32.15 6.44
N PRO A 521 -10.37 33.28 7.04
CA PRO A 521 -11.70 33.35 7.64
C PRO A 521 -12.79 33.14 6.59
N GLY A 522 -13.91 32.58 7.02
CA GLY A 522 -15.05 32.37 6.13
C GLY A 522 -15.91 31.20 6.54
N GLU A 523 -16.85 30.87 5.67
CA GLU A 523 -17.76 29.75 5.82
C GLU A 523 -17.17 28.51 5.17
N TYR A 524 -17.22 27.39 5.89
CA TYR A 524 -16.76 26.08 5.44
C TYR A 524 -17.90 25.08 5.48
N GLN A 525 -18.13 24.40 4.36
CA GLN A 525 -19.02 23.23 4.36
C GLN A 525 -18.36 22.11 5.16
N VAL A 526 -19.14 21.52 6.07
CA VAL A 526 -18.70 20.42 6.93
C VAL A 526 -19.37 19.14 6.48
N SER A 527 -18.56 18.08 6.36
CA SER A 527 -19.04 16.72 6.13
C SER A 527 -18.43 15.77 7.16
N LEU A 528 -19.13 14.70 7.48
CA LEU A 528 -18.61 13.59 8.29
C LEU A 528 -18.50 12.34 7.44
N ASN A 529 -17.37 11.65 7.53
CA ASN A 529 -17.21 10.30 7.00
C ASN A 529 -17.40 9.30 8.13
N TYR A 530 -18.49 8.56 8.09
CA TYR A 530 -18.85 7.63 9.16
C TYR A 530 -19.68 6.45 8.66
N ALA A 531 -19.72 5.39 9.48
CA ALA A 531 -20.59 4.23 9.36
C ALA A 531 -21.43 4.11 10.63
N GLY A 532 -22.58 3.43 10.52
CA GLY A 532 -23.47 3.13 11.63
C GLY A 532 -24.76 2.54 11.10
N GLU A 533 -25.68 2.14 11.94
CA GLU A 533 -26.97 1.59 11.53
C GLU A 533 -28.12 2.46 12.01
N GLY A 534 -28.98 2.85 11.06
CA GLY A 534 -30.19 3.62 11.33
C GLY A 534 -29.93 5.11 11.51
N ARG A 535 -30.78 5.73 12.33
CA ARG A 535 -30.75 7.17 12.61
C ARG A 535 -29.64 7.49 13.61
N LEU A 536 -28.76 8.43 13.23
CA LEU A 536 -27.75 9.02 14.11
C LEU A 536 -27.92 10.54 14.16
N VAL A 537 -27.69 11.14 15.33
CA VAL A 537 -27.68 12.59 15.53
C VAL A 537 -26.27 13.03 15.91
N TRP A 538 -25.65 13.79 15.02
CA TRP A 538 -24.30 14.32 15.20
C TRP A 538 -24.35 15.78 15.61
N HIS A 539 -23.51 16.14 16.58
CA HIS A 539 -23.21 17.53 16.94
C HIS A 539 -21.75 17.81 16.58
N VAL A 540 -21.54 18.85 15.79
CA VAL A 540 -20.20 19.35 15.43
C VAL A 540 -20.12 20.81 15.81
N GLY A 541 -19.15 21.19 16.63
CA GLY A 541 -19.06 22.54 17.14
C GLY A 541 -17.64 23.11 17.19
N ILE A 542 -17.55 24.43 17.08
CA ILE A 542 -16.36 25.20 17.38
C ILE A 542 -16.43 25.60 18.86
N GLU A 543 -15.37 25.38 19.63
CA GLU A 543 -15.33 25.77 21.04
C GLU A 543 -15.59 27.27 21.19
N GLY A 544 -16.63 27.66 21.91
CA GLY A 544 -17.07 29.06 22.07
C GLY A 544 -17.61 29.72 20.80
N GLY A 545 -17.94 28.95 19.76
CA GLY A 545 -18.43 29.42 18.47
C GLY A 545 -19.71 28.76 18.02
N GLU A 546 -19.88 28.65 16.72
CA GLU A 546 -21.04 28.04 16.06
C GLU A 546 -21.02 26.51 16.19
N SER A 547 -22.19 25.90 16.05
CA SER A 547 -22.35 24.45 16.00
C SER A 547 -23.40 24.00 15.01
N ILE A 548 -23.27 22.76 14.56
CA ILE A 548 -24.21 22.06 13.68
C ILE A 548 -24.83 20.92 14.48
N LEU A 549 -26.14 20.79 14.39
CA LEU A 549 -26.86 19.59 14.81
C LEU A 549 -27.47 18.96 13.55
N ASN A 550 -27.03 17.75 13.23
CA ASN A 550 -27.47 17.06 12.02
C ASN A 550 -27.96 15.66 12.32
N GLN A 551 -29.06 15.27 11.68
CA GLN A 551 -29.65 13.97 11.78
C GLN A 551 -29.68 13.29 10.43
N GLN A 552 -29.09 12.09 10.34
CA GLN A 552 -29.07 11.30 9.10
C GLN A 552 -29.27 9.80 9.39
N ASN A 553 -29.82 9.09 8.39
CA ASN A 553 -29.82 7.64 8.37
C ASN A 553 -28.54 7.18 7.68
N SER A 554 -27.89 6.18 8.27
CA SER A 554 -26.66 5.61 7.75
C SER A 554 -26.71 4.08 7.68
N SER A 555 -25.68 3.49 7.13
CA SER A 555 -25.49 2.06 6.97
C SER A 555 -24.14 1.62 7.53
N HIS A 556 -23.87 0.33 7.55
CA HIS A 556 -22.60 -0.24 8.00
C HIS A 556 -21.37 0.19 7.16
N ASN A 557 -21.61 0.74 5.97
CA ASN A 557 -20.52 1.21 5.09
C ASN A 557 -20.17 2.64 5.38
N TYR A 558 -18.86 2.97 5.39
CA TYR A 558 -18.40 4.34 5.49
C TYR A 558 -18.83 5.15 4.29
N GLN A 559 -19.52 6.26 4.56
CA GLN A 559 -19.97 7.22 3.57
C GLN A 559 -19.73 8.64 4.08
N THR A 560 -19.52 9.56 3.15
CA THR A 560 -19.35 10.98 3.48
C THR A 560 -20.71 11.70 3.35
N PHE A 561 -21.16 12.28 4.45
CA PHE A 561 -22.41 13.01 4.54
C PHE A 561 -22.14 14.51 4.77
N PRO A 562 -22.57 15.41 3.91
CA PRO A 562 -22.59 16.84 4.23
C PRO A 562 -23.60 17.08 5.37
N ILE A 563 -23.18 17.82 6.39
CA ILE A 563 -23.96 18.02 7.60
C ILE A 563 -24.34 19.49 7.85
N GLY A 564 -23.68 20.45 7.22
CA GLY A 564 -23.94 21.88 7.38
C GLY A 564 -22.73 22.73 7.09
N TRP A 565 -22.73 23.93 7.66
CA TRP A 565 -21.64 24.91 7.50
C TRP A 565 -21.22 25.44 8.87
N LEU A 566 -19.94 25.77 9.01
CA LEU A 566 -19.39 26.48 10.16
C LEU A 566 -18.68 27.72 9.67
N ASN A 567 -18.89 28.85 10.35
CA ASN A 567 -18.22 30.10 10.05
C ASN A 567 -17.06 30.34 11.04
N PHE A 568 -15.88 30.57 10.50
CA PHE A 568 -14.70 30.95 11.24
C PHE A 568 -14.45 32.46 11.03
N PRO A 569 -14.79 33.32 12.01
CA PRO A 569 -14.81 34.78 11.81
C PRO A 569 -13.43 35.42 11.68
N LYS A 570 -12.36 34.69 12.09
CA LYS A 570 -10.97 35.17 12.03
C LYS A 570 -10.04 34.02 11.65
N SER A 571 -8.87 34.33 11.10
CA SER A 571 -7.76 33.38 11.03
C SER A 571 -7.21 33.09 12.42
N GLY A 572 -6.73 31.88 12.67
CA GLY A 572 -6.15 31.47 13.94
C GLY A 572 -6.51 30.04 14.31
N ARG A 573 -6.13 29.66 15.52
CA ARG A 573 -6.33 28.31 16.05
C ARG A 573 -7.72 28.16 16.68
N TYR A 574 -8.39 27.08 16.32
CA TYR A 574 -9.71 26.72 16.82
C TYR A 574 -9.71 25.25 17.27
N ARG A 575 -10.55 24.95 18.25
CA ARG A 575 -10.88 23.57 18.61
C ARG A 575 -12.23 23.22 18.03
N VAL A 576 -12.28 22.16 17.21
CA VAL A 576 -13.51 21.63 16.63
C VAL A 576 -13.78 20.28 17.26
N SER A 577 -15.00 20.03 17.71
CA SER A 577 -15.42 18.77 18.34
C SER A 577 -16.56 18.09 17.60
N VAL A 578 -16.60 16.76 17.70
CA VAL A 578 -17.65 15.92 17.14
C VAL A 578 -18.17 14.98 18.22
N GLN A 579 -19.50 14.96 18.40
CA GLN A 579 -20.23 14.10 19.32
C GLN A 579 -21.33 13.36 18.57
N CYS A 580 -21.62 12.13 18.96
CA CYS A 580 -22.84 11.42 18.54
C CYS A 580 -23.83 11.43 19.72
N LEU A 581 -24.92 12.20 19.60
CA LEU A 581 -25.83 12.49 20.72
C LEU A 581 -26.98 11.49 20.85
N GLU A 582 -27.51 11.01 19.73
CA GLU A 582 -28.70 10.15 19.70
C GLU A 582 -28.60 9.08 18.61
N GLY A 583 -29.35 8.02 18.78
CA GLY A 583 -29.45 6.87 17.90
C GLY A 583 -28.69 5.67 18.44
N ASN A 584 -28.26 4.78 17.55
CA ASN A 584 -27.44 3.62 17.93
C ASN A 584 -25.97 4.03 18.09
N VAL A 585 -25.68 4.83 19.11
CA VAL A 585 -24.37 5.44 19.35
C VAL A 585 -23.26 4.40 19.57
N GLU A 586 -23.61 3.19 20.06
CA GLU A 586 -22.67 2.09 20.24
C GLU A 586 -22.17 1.53 18.90
N GLN A 587 -22.97 1.67 17.84
CA GLN A 587 -22.61 1.26 16.47
C GLN A 587 -22.09 2.42 15.61
N ALA A 588 -22.13 3.65 16.12
CA ALA A 588 -21.57 4.79 15.43
C ALA A 588 -20.04 4.66 15.31
N SER A 589 -19.52 4.87 14.14
CA SER A 589 -18.10 4.71 13.81
C SER A 589 -17.65 5.86 12.92
N LEU A 590 -16.98 6.85 13.49
CA LEU A 590 -16.48 8.03 12.79
C LEU A 590 -15.06 7.80 12.27
N HIS A 591 -14.82 8.09 10.99
CA HIS A 591 -13.49 8.05 10.39
C HIS A 591 -12.85 9.44 10.28
N ALA A 592 -13.60 10.43 9.80
CA ALA A 592 -13.05 11.76 9.57
C ALA A 592 -14.14 12.84 9.59
N ILE A 593 -13.71 14.07 9.87
CA ILE A 593 -14.44 15.30 9.55
C ILE A 593 -13.76 15.99 8.37
N LEU A 594 -14.55 16.52 7.44
CA LEU A 594 -14.06 17.15 6.21
C LEU A 594 -14.57 18.59 6.13
N PHE A 595 -13.68 19.48 5.71
CA PHE A 595 -13.96 20.91 5.50
C PHE A 595 -13.70 21.30 4.06
N ASP A 596 -14.61 22.05 3.48
CA ASP A 596 -14.49 22.61 2.13
C ASP A 596 -14.87 24.09 2.19
N ALA A 597 -13.95 24.97 1.84
CA ALA A 597 -14.19 26.42 1.92
C ALA A 597 -15.27 26.83 0.91
N VAL A 598 -16.27 27.57 1.37
CA VAL A 598 -17.30 28.16 0.49
C VAL A 598 -16.68 29.38 -0.20
N ARG A 599 -16.49 29.29 -1.52
CA ARG A 599 -15.87 30.31 -2.35
C ARG A 599 -16.89 31.32 -2.85
#